data_0afac3a7b5232dabb27998492832f13f
#
_entry.id   0afac3a7b5232dabb27998492832f13f
#
_cell.length_a   1.000
_cell.length_b   1.000
_cell.length_c   1.000
_cell.angle_alpha   90.00
_cell.angle_beta   90.00
_cell.angle_gamma   90.00
#
_symmetry.space_group_name_H-M   'P 1'
#
loop_
_entity.id
_entity.type
_entity.pdbx_description
1 polymer ?
#
loop_
_entity_poly.entity_id
_entity_poly.type
_entity_poly.pdbx_seq_one_letter_code
_entity_poly.pdbx_strand_id
1 'polypeptide(L)'
;TRCLRDIRLHQVIQFLFFEQWQRVRDACHSRRIAIMGDLPIFVAHDSADVWARRELFRLDPDGTPTVVAGVPPDYFSATGQLWGNPHYRWDLIERSGYAWWIERCRSVLDQVDRVRIDHFRGFEGSWEIPRGATTAMVGEWVKGPGAQLFEVMQCALGVDQLPFVAENLGVITPEVEALREHFRL
;
A
#
# COMPACT_ATOMS: atom_id res chain seq x y z
N THR A 1 8.55 16.55 28.68
CA THR A 1 7.20 17.01 29.15
C THR A 1 6.35 17.54 27.99
N ARG A 2 6.92 18.39 27.05
CA ARG A 2 6.18 18.91 25.87
C ARG A 2 5.74 17.75 24.96
N CYS A 3 6.64 16.82 24.60
CA CYS A 3 6.32 15.67 23.75
C CYS A 3 5.22 14.76 24.32
N LEU A 4 5.14 14.58 25.64
CA LEU A 4 4.09 13.77 26.26
C LEU A 4 2.69 14.37 26.09
N ARG A 5 2.59 15.70 26.10
CA ARG A 5 1.32 16.39 25.84
C ARG A 5 0.89 16.21 24.39
N ASP A 6 1.83 16.35 23.46
CA ASP A 6 1.56 16.21 22.03
C ASP A 6 1.20 14.76 21.69
N ILE A 7 1.89 13.77 22.26
CA ILE A 7 1.54 12.35 22.13
C ILE A 7 0.12 12.08 22.62
N ARG A 8 -0.23 12.58 23.83
CA ARG A 8 -1.59 12.42 24.36
C ARG A 8 -2.64 13.09 23.50
N LEU A 9 -2.36 14.27 22.95
CA LEU A 9 -3.27 14.94 22.02
C LEU A 9 -3.56 14.07 20.81
N HIS A 10 -2.52 13.52 20.18
CA HIS A 10 -2.69 12.61 19.04
C HIS A 10 -3.47 11.33 19.42
N GLN A 11 -3.20 10.74 20.58
CA GLN A 11 -3.94 9.57 21.07
C GLN A 11 -5.44 9.90 21.27
N VAL A 12 -5.77 11.06 21.83
CA VAL A 12 -7.16 11.51 22.03
C VAL A 12 -7.85 11.75 20.69
N ILE A 13 -7.16 12.40 19.73
CA ILE A 13 -7.70 12.63 18.39
C ILE A 13 -7.98 11.30 17.69
N GLN A 14 -7.07 10.34 17.76
CA GLN A 14 -7.26 8.99 17.19
C GLN A 14 -8.44 8.27 17.85
N PHE A 15 -8.52 8.29 19.18
CA PHE A 15 -9.64 7.71 19.91
C PHE A 15 -10.98 8.30 19.48
N LEU A 16 -11.09 9.63 19.41
CA LEU A 16 -12.31 10.31 18.97
C LEU A 16 -12.66 9.99 17.52
N PHE A 17 -11.64 9.87 16.65
CA PHE A 17 -11.85 9.46 15.27
C PHE A 17 -12.48 8.06 15.19
N PHE A 18 -11.90 7.07 15.87
CA PHE A 18 -12.41 5.70 15.84
C PHE A 18 -13.82 5.57 16.43
N GLU A 19 -14.12 6.28 17.52
CA GLU A 19 -15.46 6.37 18.11
C GLU A 19 -16.50 6.93 17.11
N GLN A 20 -16.15 7.98 16.40
CA GLN A 20 -17.04 8.61 15.43
C GLN A 20 -17.17 7.75 14.16
N TRP A 21 -16.05 7.19 13.69
CA TRP A 21 -16.03 6.30 12.53
C TRP A 21 -16.87 5.04 12.75
N GLN A 22 -16.80 4.44 13.93
CA GLN A 22 -17.64 3.29 14.26
C GLN A 22 -19.13 3.63 14.14
N ARG A 23 -19.56 4.79 14.60
CA ARG A 23 -20.95 5.24 14.44
C ARG A 23 -21.37 5.41 12.98
N VAL A 24 -20.46 5.90 12.13
CA VAL A 24 -20.69 5.98 10.68
C VAL A 24 -20.86 4.58 10.08
N ARG A 25 -19.97 3.64 10.43
CA ARG A 25 -20.07 2.25 9.99
C ARG A 25 -21.41 1.61 10.40
N ASP A 26 -21.79 1.75 11.66
CA ASP A 26 -23.06 1.21 12.18
C ASP A 26 -24.27 1.80 11.42
N ALA A 27 -24.23 3.09 11.13
CA ALA A 27 -25.29 3.76 10.36
C ALA A 27 -25.34 3.28 8.90
N CYS A 28 -24.20 2.98 8.28
CA CYS A 28 -24.13 2.38 6.94
C CYS A 28 -24.64 0.94 6.96
N HIS A 29 -24.16 0.12 7.88
CA HIS A 29 -24.53 -1.29 8.00
C HIS A 29 -26.02 -1.48 8.30
N SER A 30 -26.61 -0.62 9.15
CA SER A 30 -28.06 -0.65 9.41
C SER A 30 -28.90 -0.40 8.14
N ARG A 31 -28.31 0.21 7.13
CA ARG A 31 -28.90 0.47 5.81
C ARG A 31 -28.42 -0.49 4.72
N ARG A 32 -27.67 -1.52 5.09
CA ARG A 32 -27.04 -2.48 4.16
C ARG A 32 -26.07 -1.82 3.16
N ILE A 33 -25.39 -0.76 3.57
CA ILE A 33 -24.36 -0.07 2.79
C ILE A 33 -23.01 -0.58 3.28
N ALA A 34 -22.24 -1.15 2.37
CA ALA A 34 -20.86 -1.51 2.61
C ALA A 34 -19.93 -0.30 2.34
N ILE A 35 -18.88 -0.17 3.13
CA ILE A 35 -17.88 0.89 2.98
C ILE A 35 -16.65 0.30 2.28
N MET A 36 -16.19 0.96 1.22
CA MET A 36 -14.95 0.63 0.55
C MET A 36 -13.88 1.64 0.93
N GLY A 37 -12.77 1.15 1.48
CA GLY A 37 -11.56 1.92 1.73
C GLY A 37 -10.59 1.87 0.57
N ASP A 38 -9.53 2.66 0.66
CA ASP A 38 -8.45 2.71 -0.32
C ASP A 38 -7.11 2.41 0.34
N LEU A 39 -6.28 1.59 -0.30
CA LEU A 39 -4.98 1.18 0.19
C LEU A 39 -3.94 1.34 -0.92
N PRO A 40 -3.22 2.46 -0.97
CA PRO A 40 -2.14 2.62 -1.94
C PRO A 40 -1.01 1.62 -1.66
N ILE A 41 -0.44 1.04 -2.73
CA ILE A 41 0.70 0.14 -2.55
C ILE A 41 1.88 0.85 -1.87
N PHE A 42 2.21 2.06 -2.30
CA PHE A 42 3.34 2.81 -1.73
C PHE A 42 2.88 3.77 -0.64
N VAL A 43 3.75 3.99 0.34
CA VAL A 43 3.57 4.98 1.41
C VAL A 43 4.44 6.21 1.16
N ALA A 44 4.07 7.36 1.70
CA ALA A 44 4.86 8.57 1.57
C ALA A 44 6.21 8.43 2.31
N HIS A 45 7.27 9.04 1.75
CA HIS A 45 8.60 8.99 2.36
C HIS A 45 8.63 9.59 3.77
N ASP A 46 7.85 10.64 4.01
CA ASP A 46 7.72 11.32 5.31
C ASP A 46 6.62 10.73 6.22
N SER A 47 6.11 9.53 5.88
CA SER A 47 5.09 8.84 6.68
C SER A 47 5.64 8.26 7.98
N ALA A 48 4.74 8.01 8.92
CA ALA A 48 5.04 7.27 10.14
C ALA A 48 5.53 5.85 9.86
N ASP A 49 5.06 5.21 8.77
CA ASP A 49 5.46 3.88 8.34
C ASP A 49 6.95 3.83 8.00
N VAL A 50 7.41 4.74 7.14
CA VAL A 50 8.84 4.84 6.78
C VAL A 50 9.68 5.21 7.97
N TRP A 51 9.24 6.14 8.81
CA TRP A 51 9.95 6.54 10.02
C TRP A 51 10.12 5.38 11.01
N ALA A 52 9.06 4.59 11.23
CA ALA A 52 9.06 3.49 12.22
C ALA A 52 9.72 2.20 11.71
N ARG A 53 9.77 1.97 10.41
CA ARG A 53 10.19 0.72 9.76
C ARG A 53 11.14 0.96 8.59
N ARG A 54 12.12 1.82 8.76
CA ARG A 54 13.08 2.21 7.71
C ARG A 54 13.71 1.03 6.98
N GLU A 55 13.94 -0.07 7.71
CA GLU A 55 14.54 -1.31 7.19
C GLU A 55 13.72 -1.99 6.11
N LEU A 56 12.41 -1.73 6.06
CA LEU A 56 11.52 -2.30 5.05
C LEU A 56 11.53 -1.55 3.71
N PHE A 57 12.23 -0.42 3.65
CA PHE A 57 12.27 0.44 2.47
C PHE A 57 13.68 0.56 1.91
N ARG A 58 13.79 0.83 0.62
CA ARG A 58 15.07 1.03 -0.08
C ARG A 58 15.58 2.45 0.17
N LEU A 59 16.20 2.63 1.33
CA LEU A 59 16.75 3.90 1.79
C LEU A 59 18.28 3.80 1.98
N ASP A 60 18.96 4.90 1.73
CA ASP A 60 20.35 5.11 2.15
C ASP A 60 20.45 5.26 3.69
N PRO A 61 21.65 5.19 4.28
CA PRO A 61 21.83 5.37 5.72
C PRO A 61 21.32 6.72 6.26
N ASP A 62 21.33 7.77 5.45
CA ASP A 62 20.75 9.09 5.79
C ASP A 62 19.21 9.12 5.74
N GLY A 63 18.58 8.06 5.21
CA GLY A 63 17.14 7.92 5.09
C GLY A 63 16.56 8.40 3.76
N THR A 64 17.39 8.79 2.81
CA THR A 64 16.93 9.19 1.47
C THR A 64 16.62 7.94 0.62
N PRO A 65 15.51 7.91 -0.14
CA PRO A 65 15.23 6.81 -1.06
C PRO A 65 16.34 6.63 -2.10
N THR A 66 16.76 5.38 -2.32
CA THR A 66 17.75 5.05 -3.38
C THR A 66 17.12 5.05 -4.77
N VAL A 67 15.86 4.65 -4.83
CA VAL A 67 14.98 4.69 -6.00
C VAL A 67 13.59 5.12 -5.54
N VAL A 68 12.80 5.68 -6.45
CA VAL A 68 11.44 6.14 -6.15
C VAL A 68 10.43 5.54 -7.09
N ALA A 69 9.20 5.42 -6.61
CA ALA A 69 8.09 4.87 -7.35
C ALA A 69 7.49 5.86 -8.34
N GLY A 70 6.90 5.31 -9.38
CA GLY A 70 6.15 5.99 -10.39
C GLY A 70 5.65 5.03 -11.46
N VAL A 71 5.30 5.58 -12.61
CA VAL A 71 4.94 4.80 -13.81
C VAL A 71 5.64 5.39 -15.04
N PRO A 72 6.04 4.55 -16.02
CA PRO A 72 6.66 5.02 -17.24
C PRO A 72 5.69 5.86 -18.07
N PRO A 73 6.19 6.53 -19.15
CA PRO A 73 5.32 7.17 -20.14
C PRO A 73 4.24 6.25 -20.67
N ASP A 74 3.03 6.75 -20.74
CA ASP A 74 1.86 6.06 -21.24
C ASP A 74 0.94 7.05 -22.00
N TYR A 75 -0.28 6.60 -22.34
CA TYR A 75 -1.25 7.45 -23.04
C TYR A 75 -1.84 8.57 -22.17
N PHE A 76 -1.68 8.51 -20.84
CA PHE A 76 -2.10 9.60 -19.94
C PHE A 76 -1.00 10.64 -19.73
N SER A 77 0.28 10.23 -19.79
CA SER A 77 1.41 11.11 -19.51
C SER A 77 2.62 10.78 -20.41
N ALA A 78 3.01 11.72 -21.26
CA ALA A 78 4.17 11.56 -22.15
C ALA A 78 5.52 11.46 -21.41
N THR A 79 5.60 11.89 -20.16
CA THR A 79 6.80 11.81 -19.30
C THR A 79 6.70 10.79 -18.19
N GLY A 80 5.58 10.04 -18.15
CA GLY A 80 5.22 9.19 -17.03
C GLY A 80 4.83 10.00 -15.79
N GLN A 81 4.68 9.32 -14.66
CA GLN A 81 4.37 9.94 -13.38
C GLN A 81 5.47 9.61 -12.37
N LEU A 82 6.09 10.62 -11.81
CA LEU A 82 7.08 10.51 -10.73
C LEU A 82 6.37 10.76 -9.40
N TRP A 83 6.12 9.70 -8.63
CA TRP A 83 5.39 9.81 -7.35
C TRP A 83 6.30 10.12 -6.17
N GLY A 84 7.55 9.64 -6.21
CA GLY A 84 8.54 9.95 -5.17
C GLY A 84 8.48 9.07 -3.93
N ASN A 85 7.57 8.11 -3.85
CA ASN A 85 7.47 7.15 -2.74
C ASN A 85 8.68 6.20 -2.74
N PRO A 86 9.20 5.78 -1.58
CA PRO A 86 10.26 4.77 -1.51
C PRO A 86 9.73 3.39 -1.90
N HIS A 87 10.57 2.59 -2.55
CA HIS A 87 10.31 1.18 -2.82
C HIS A 87 10.56 0.31 -1.61
N TYR A 88 9.92 -0.87 -1.59
CA TYR A 88 10.05 -1.87 -0.53
C TYR A 88 11.31 -2.74 -0.69
N ARG A 89 11.82 -3.19 0.43
CA ARG A 89 12.74 -4.32 0.55
C ARG A 89 11.93 -5.61 0.62
N TRP A 90 11.40 -6.05 -0.53
CA TRP A 90 10.56 -7.25 -0.59
C TRP A 90 11.24 -8.49 -0.02
N ASP A 91 12.57 -8.59 -0.17
CA ASP A 91 13.40 -9.64 0.41
C ASP A 91 13.32 -9.70 1.95
N LEU A 92 13.27 -8.56 2.62
CA LEU A 92 13.13 -8.50 4.09
C LEU A 92 11.68 -8.66 4.55
N ILE A 93 10.75 -8.11 3.78
CA ILE A 93 9.32 -8.25 4.05
C ILE A 93 8.89 -9.72 3.93
N GLU A 94 9.35 -10.44 2.92
CA GLU A 94 9.14 -11.88 2.76
C GLU A 94 9.71 -12.68 3.93
N ARG A 95 10.97 -12.43 4.31
CA ARG A 95 11.62 -13.09 5.46
C ARG A 95 10.88 -12.88 6.78
N SER A 96 10.15 -11.79 6.93
CA SER A 96 9.29 -11.52 8.09
C SER A 96 7.91 -12.19 7.99
N GLY A 97 7.64 -12.99 6.95
CA GLY A 97 6.32 -13.54 6.65
C GLY A 97 5.30 -12.47 6.29
N TYR A 98 5.72 -11.39 5.66
CA TYR A 98 4.88 -10.23 5.28
C TYR A 98 4.15 -9.57 6.45
N ALA A 99 4.67 -9.67 7.67
CA ALA A 99 4.00 -9.24 8.90
C ALA A 99 3.49 -7.79 8.81
N TRP A 100 4.31 -6.86 8.32
CA TRP A 100 3.91 -5.45 8.17
C TRP A 100 2.71 -5.27 7.22
N TRP A 101 2.68 -5.99 6.09
CA TRP A 101 1.57 -5.96 5.14
C TRP A 101 0.29 -6.53 5.72
N ILE A 102 0.40 -7.63 6.48
CA ILE A 102 -0.73 -8.25 7.18
C ILE A 102 -1.33 -7.28 8.21
N GLU A 103 -0.49 -6.64 9.02
CA GLU A 103 -0.93 -5.64 10.01
C GLU A 103 -1.60 -4.44 9.33
N ARG A 104 -1.03 -3.95 8.23
CA ARG A 104 -1.57 -2.85 7.46
C ARG A 104 -2.96 -3.18 6.90
N CYS A 105 -3.10 -4.36 6.30
CA CYS A 105 -4.38 -4.81 5.76
C CYS A 105 -5.43 -5.00 6.87
N ARG A 106 -5.08 -5.61 8.00
CA ARG A 106 -5.96 -5.74 9.16
C ARG A 106 -6.45 -4.39 9.66
N SER A 107 -5.54 -3.45 9.85
CA SER A 107 -5.88 -2.10 10.33
C SER A 107 -6.87 -1.37 9.41
N VAL A 108 -6.76 -1.55 8.10
CA VAL A 108 -7.72 -0.96 7.15
C VAL A 108 -9.05 -1.73 7.19
N LEU A 109 -9.02 -3.06 7.21
CA LEU A 109 -10.23 -3.91 7.27
C LEU A 109 -11.00 -3.76 8.57
N ASP A 110 -10.35 -3.36 9.66
CA ASP A 110 -11.03 -2.99 10.90
C ASP A 110 -11.90 -1.73 10.73
N GLN A 111 -11.66 -0.95 9.69
CA GLN A 111 -12.35 0.32 9.43
C GLN A 111 -13.36 0.24 8.28
N VAL A 112 -13.19 -0.69 7.34
CA VAL A 112 -13.99 -0.80 6.12
C VAL A 112 -14.36 -2.24 5.81
N ASP A 113 -15.31 -2.44 4.91
CA ASP A 113 -15.80 -3.78 4.53
C ASP A 113 -15.03 -4.37 3.34
N ARG A 114 -14.53 -3.50 2.47
CA ARG A 114 -13.72 -3.84 1.31
C ARG A 114 -12.62 -2.82 1.12
N VAL A 115 -11.55 -3.21 0.45
CA VAL A 115 -10.40 -2.35 0.20
C VAL A 115 -10.08 -2.34 -1.29
N ARG A 116 -10.08 -1.15 -1.90
CA ARG A 116 -9.47 -0.96 -3.22
C ARG A 116 -7.96 -0.93 -3.04
N ILE A 117 -7.27 -1.81 -3.72
CA ILE A 117 -5.80 -1.79 -3.78
C ILE A 117 -5.40 -0.86 -4.93
N ASP A 118 -4.86 0.28 -4.57
CA ASP A 118 -4.37 1.26 -5.53
C ASP A 118 -3.02 0.83 -6.11
N HIS A 119 -2.89 0.96 -7.43
CA HIS A 119 -1.74 0.48 -8.19
C HIS A 119 -1.43 -1.02 -7.97
N PHE A 120 -2.46 -1.87 -8.05
CA PHE A 120 -2.36 -3.32 -7.84
C PHE A 120 -1.25 -3.98 -8.68
N ARG A 121 -1.04 -3.51 -9.91
CA ARG A 121 0.00 -4.06 -10.77
C ARG A 121 1.41 -4.02 -10.15
N GLY A 122 1.66 -3.10 -9.21
CA GLY A 122 2.93 -2.97 -8.50
C GLY A 122 3.30 -4.19 -7.66
N PHE A 123 2.34 -5.06 -7.32
CA PHE A 123 2.62 -6.33 -6.66
C PHE A 123 3.15 -7.40 -7.61
N GLU A 124 2.86 -7.31 -8.90
CA GLU A 124 3.52 -8.12 -9.94
C GLU A 124 4.87 -7.51 -10.31
N GLY A 125 4.88 -6.21 -10.61
CA GLY A 125 6.08 -5.46 -10.94
C GLY A 125 5.84 -3.96 -10.88
N SER A 126 6.79 -3.22 -10.34
CA SER A 126 6.75 -1.80 -10.15
C SER A 126 7.86 -1.08 -10.92
N TRP A 127 7.58 0.16 -11.34
CA TRP A 127 8.54 1.00 -12.05
C TRP A 127 9.43 1.73 -11.06
N GLU A 128 10.72 1.37 -11.04
CA GLU A 128 11.73 2.01 -10.21
C GLU A 128 12.43 3.12 -10.98
N ILE A 129 12.39 4.32 -10.44
CA ILE A 129 12.98 5.53 -11.03
C ILE A 129 14.22 5.89 -10.21
N PRO A 130 15.38 6.16 -10.86
CA PRO A 130 16.59 6.59 -10.15
C PRO A 130 16.35 7.88 -9.35
N ARG A 131 16.94 7.92 -8.14
CA ARG A 131 16.92 9.13 -7.30
C ARG A 131 17.42 10.36 -8.08
N GLY A 132 16.74 11.48 -7.92
CA GLY A 132 17.10 12.74 -8.56
C GLY A 132 16.59 12.90 -9.99
N ALA A 133 15.93 11.90 -10.55
CA ALA A 133 15.23 12.06 -11.82
C ALA A 133 14.11 13.11 -11.71
N THR A 134 13.91 13.90 -12.76
CA THR A 134 12.86 14.93 -12.82
C THR A 134 11.61 14.45 -13.55
N THR A 135 11.69 13.29 -14.20
CA THR A 135 10.59 12.63 -14.91
C THR A 135 10.68 11.13 -14.70
N ALA A 136 9.63 10.39 -15.07
CA ALA A 136 9.59 8.95 -15.01
C ALA A 136 10.01 8.24 -16.32
N MET A 137 10.60 8.98 -17.26
CA MET A 137 10.98 8.43 -18.57
C MET A 137 12.11 7.40 -18.50
N VAL A 138 12.97 7.50 -17.49
CA VAL A 138 14.06 6.57 -17.27
C VAL A 138 13.80 5.82 -15.97
N GLY A 139 13.80 4.50 -16.04
CA GLY A 139 13.57 3.60 -14.91
C GLY A 139 13.65 2.15 -15.38
N GLU A 140 13.27 1.24 -14.50
CA GLU A 140 13.22 -0.19 -14.81
C GLU A 140 12.02 -0.86 -14.11
N TRP A 141 11.50 -1.92 -14.75
CA TRP A 141 10.50 -2.77 -14.13
C TRP A 141 11.17 -3.77 -13.19
N VAL A 142 10.80 -3.71 -11.93
CA VAL A 142 11.31 -4.62 -10.89
C VAL A 142 10.17 -5.47 -10.35
N LYS A 143 10.42 -6.80 -10.29
CA LYS A 143 9.43 -7.79 -9.86
C LYS A 143 8.99 -7.53 -8.41
N GLY A 144 7.69 -7.62 -8.19
CA GLY A 144 7.07 -7.56 -6.88
C GLY A 144 6.95 -8.93 -6.20
N PRO A 145 6.25 -9.02 -5.06
CA PRO A 145 6.07 -10.26 -4.31
C PRO A 145 5.12 -11.26 -4.98
N GLY A 146 4.32 -10.81 -5.95
CA GLY A 146 3.39 -11.64 -6.70
C GLY A 146 2.36 -12.36 -5.82
N ALA A 147 2.03 -13.60 -6.20
CA ALA A 147 1.01 -14.41 -5.53
C ALA A 147 1.31 -14.70 -4.07
N GLN A 148 2.58 -14.87 -3.71
CA GLN A 148 2.99 -15.27 -2.37
C GLN A 148 2.47 -14.34 -1.27
N LEU A 149 2.51 -13.02 -1.49
CA LEU A 149 1.95 -12.06 -0.54
C LEU A 149 0.45 -12.28 -0.30
N PHE A 150 -0.31 -12.50 -1.37
CA PHE A 150 -1.77 -12.67 -1.28
C PHE A 150 -2.16 -14.01 -0.65
N GLU A 151 -1.42 -15.09 -0.94
CA GLU A 151 -1.58 -16.40 -0.28
C GLU A 151 -1.36 -16.30 1.24
N VAL A 152 -0.27 -15.61 1.64
CA VAL A 152 0.02 -15.39 3.06
C VAL A 152 -1.05 -14.51 3.71
N MET A 153 -1.56 -13.49 3.01
CA MET A 153 -2.67 -12.66 3.51
C MET A 153 -3.97 -13.45 3.67
N GLN A 154 -4.35 -14.32 2.71
CA GLN A 154 -5.52 -15.19 2.85
C GLN A 154 -5.42 -16.06 4.09
N CYS A 155 -4.27 -16.71 4.28
CA CYS A 155 -4.01 -17.54 5.45
C CYS A 155 -4.08 -16.73 6.76
N ALA A 156 -3.41 -15.57 6.81
CA ALA A 156 -3.35 -14.73 8.00
C ALA A 156 -4.68 -14.08 8.37
N LEU A 157 -5.53 -13.79 7.39
CA LEU A 157 -6.88 -13.24 7.59
C LEU A 157 -7.93 -14.33 7.81
N GLY A 158 -7.59 -15.61 7.55
CA GLY A 158 -8.51 -16.73 7.68
C GLY A 158 -9.66 -16.70 6.67
N VAL A 159 -9.41 -16.25 5.44
CA VAL A 159 -10.44 -16.08 4.40
C VAL A 159 -10.04 -16.81 3.11
N ASP A 160 -11.03 -17.41 2.45
CA ASP A 160 -10.84 -18.03 1.12
C ASP A 160 -10.77 -16.97 0.00
N GLN A 161 -11.44 -15.85 0.20
CA GLN A 161 -11.45 -14.73 -0.71
C GLN A 161 -11.12 -13.43 0.03
N LEU A 162 -10.08 -12.74 -0.43
CA LEU A 162 -9.69 -11.46 0.11
C LEU A 162 -10.78 -10.40 -0.20
N PRO A 163 -11.15 -9.56 0.77
CA PRO A 163 -12.13 -8.49 0.56
C PRO A 163 -11.51 -7.29 -0.17
N PHE A 164 -10.75 -7.58 -1.23
CA PHE A 164 -10.04 -6.58 -2.02
C PHE A 164 -10.64 -6.39 -3.40
N VAL A 165 -10.41 -5.23 -3.97
CA VAL A 165 -10.69 -4.88 -5.36
C VAL A 165 -9.41 -4.31 -5.94
N ALA A 166 -8.89 -4.92 -7.00
CA ALA A 166 -7.68 -4.45 -7.65
C ALA A 166 -7.97 -3.24 -8.56
N GLU A 167 -7.22 -2.17 -8.39
CA GLU A 167 -7.17 -1.11 -9.40
C GLU A 167 -6.46 -1.66 -10.63
N ASN A 168 -7.11 -1.54 -11.81
CA ASN A 168 -6.64 -2.14 -13.06
C ASN A 168 -6.46 -1.08 -14.15
N LEU A 169 -5.61 -0.07 -13.87
CA LEU A 169 -5.29 1.03 -14.79
C LEU A 169 -3.80 1.03 -15.16
N GLY A 170 -3.49 1.74 -16.26
CA GLY A 170 -2.12 1.87 -16.78
C GLY A 170 -1.70 0.69 -17.68
N VAL A 171 -0.41 0.35 -17.64
CA VAL A 171 0.14 -0.74 -18.46
C VAL A 171 -0.12 -2.08 -17.77
N ILE A 172 -1.19 -2.76 -18.15
CA ILE A 172 -1.57 -4.06 -17.60
C ILE A 172 -1.03 -5.18 -18.51
N THR A 173 -0.27 -6.09 -17.93
CA THR A 173 0.30 -7.25 -18.63
C THR A 173 -0.50 -8.51 -18.33
N PRO A 174 -0.36 -9.59 -19.14
CA PRO A 174 -1.01 -10.87 -18.87
C PRO A 174 -0.70 -11.43 -17.48
N GLU A 175 0.49 -11.17 -16.94
CA GLU A 175 0.91 -11.63 -15.62
C GLU A 175 0.15 -10.90 -14.52
N VAL A 176 -0.12 -9.60 -14.69
CA VAL A 176 -0.95 -8.80 -13.77
C VAL A 176 -2.39 -9.31 -13.78
N GLU A 177 -2.94 -9.57 -14.96
CA GLU A 177 -4.29 -10.14 -15.09
C GLU A 177 -4.35 -11.53 -14.45
N ALA A 178 -3.39 -12.39 -14.71
CA ALA A 178 -3.32 -13.73 -14.11
C ALA A 178 -3.28 -13.65 -12.57
N LEU A 179 -2.51 -12.71 -12.01
CA LEU A 179 -2.45 -12.49 -10.56
C LEU A 179 -3.81 -12.04 -10.01
N ARG A 180 -4.46 -11.07 -10.67
CA ARG A 180 -5.77 -10.55 -10.30
C ARG A 180 -6.84 -11.65 -10.33
N GLU A 181 -6.90 -12.40 -11.42
CA GLU A 181 -7.89 -13.47 -11.63
C GLU A 181 -7.70 -14.63 -10.65
N HIS A 182 -6.44 -15.00 -10.35
CA HIS A 182 -6.13 -16.06 -9.39
C HIS A 182 -6.75 -15.80 -8.02
N PHE A 183 -6.71 -14.55 -7.55
CA PHE A 183 -7.28 -14.14 -6.27
C PHE A 183 -8.70 -13.57 -6.37
N ARG A 184 -9.28 -13.49 -7.58
CA ARG A 184 -10.63 -12.96 -7.85
C ARG A 184 -10.83 -11.53 -7.35
N LEU A 185 -9.83 -10.68 -7.61
CA LEU A 185 -9.81 -9.27 -7.21
C LEU A 185 -10.39 -8.32 -8.26
#